data_d6704346d99b3ec4b87532e55bd289a7
#
_entry.id   d6704346d99b3ec4b87532e55bd289a7
#
_cell.length_a   1.000
_cell.length_b   1.000
_cell.length_c   1.000
_cell.angle_alpha   90.00
_cell.angle_beta   90.00
_cell.angle_gamma   90.00
#
_symmetry.space_group_name_H-M   'P 1'
#
loop_
_entity.id
_entity.type
_entity.pdbx_description
1 polymer ?
#
loop_
_entity_poly.entity_id
_entity_poly.type
_entity_poly.pdbx_seq_one_letter_code
_entity_poly.pdbx_strand_id
1 'polypeptide(L)'
;MSTIKVNEVQNVSGTKILTQGVSRTTESGALSGNTNYDFTLPSNCFRVDFVGHNISTSGSGTPAFRLGTTAGILSSSAYNWTEDGTADEYESGQNQLDMWDTNLNASGDVGEIYMSFLMSSATNMWIYKGIANRRTQSANMSVIGVPDLAGNNLTTVRFFPFGTAFDSGRFSFTAYHTI
;
A
#
# COMPACT_ATOMS: atom_id res chain seq x y z
N MET A 1 1.39 12.29 33.79
CA MET A 1 0.34 12.69 32.80
C MET A 1 -0.73 11.63 32.84
N SER A 2 -1.99 11.98 33.14
CA SER A 2 -3.10 11.01 33.23
C SER A 2 -3.73 10.88 31.84
N THR A 3 -3.88 9.64 31.37
CA THR A 3 -4.56 9.35 30.10
C THR A 3 -5.97 8.85 30.42
N ILE A 4 -6.98 9.51 29.86
CA ILE A 4 -8.37 9.02 29.92
C ILE A 4 -8.57 8.13 28.69
N LYS A 5 -8.86 6.85 28.91
CA LYS A 5 -9.30 5.94 27.87
C LYS A 5 -10.82 5.93 27.84
N VAL A 6 -11.41 6.32 26.70
CA VAL A 6 -12.85 6.27 26.47
C VAL A 6 -13.12 5.13 25.50
N ASN A 7 -13.73 4.07 26.01
CA ASN A 7 -14.11 2.91 25.19
C ASN A 7 -15.52 3.07 24.58
N GLU A 8 -16.33 3.94 25.15
CA GLU A 8 -17.72 4.13 24.74
C GLU A 8 -18.16 5.56 25.06
N VAL A 9 -18.88 6.17 24.12
CA VAL A 9 -19.56 7.44 24.32
C VAL A 9 -21.06 7.21 24.13
N GLN A 10 -21.85 7.59 25.11
CA GLN A 10 -23.32 7.50 25.09
C GLN A 10 -23.93 8.90 25.17
N ASN A 11 -25.12 9.07 24.59
CA ASN A 11 -25.94 10.26 24.82
C ASN A 11 -26.64 10.16 26.19
N VAL A 12 -27.34 11.22 26.56
CA VAL A 12 -28.06 11.28 27.86
C VAL A 12 -29.17 10.23 28.01
N SER A 13 -29.62 9.60 26.93
CA SER A 13 -30.59 8.50 26.94
C SER A 13 -29.92 7.12 27.00
N GLY A 14 -28.59 7.06 27.12
CA GLY A 14 -27.85 5.80 27.17
C GLY A 14 -27.60 5.16 25.79
N THR A 15 -27.96 5.84 24.70
CA THR A 15 -27.70 5.33 23.36
C THR A 15 -26.21 5.50 23.03
N LYS A 16 -25.57 4.43 22.60
CA LYS A 16 -24.17 4.46 22.15
C LYS A 16 -24.03 5.38 20.96
N ILE A 17 -23.16 6.38 21.06
CA ILE A 17 -22.81 7.30 19.97
C ILE A 17 -21.53 6.85 19.29
N LEU A 18 -20.60 6.26 20.07
CA LEU A 18 -19.33 5.76 19.56
C LEU A 18 -19.08 4.38 20.18
N THR A 19 -19.02 3.36 19.36
CA THR A 19 -18.87 1.95 19.79
C THR A 19 -17.47 1.39 19.56
N GLN A 20 -16.68 2.02 18.69
CA GLN A 20 -15.32 1.57 18.39
C GLN A 20 -14.39 2.76 18.19
N GLY A 21 -13.25 2.71 18.85
CA GLY A 21 -12.16 3.61 18.57
C GLY A 21 -11.41 3.20 17.30
N VAL A 22 -10.82 4.17 16.62
CA VAL A 22 -9.85 3.93 15.54
C VAL A 22 -8.46 4.11 16.12
N SER A 23 -7.61 3.12 15.94
CA SER A 23 -6.19 3.17 16.25
C SER A 23 -5.37 3.16 14.97
N ARG A 24 -4.11 3.54 15.07
CA ARG A 24 -3.17 3.45 13.95
C ARG A 24 -1.85 2.85 14.40
N THR A 25 -1.27 2.04 13.53
CA THR A 25 0.09 1.50 13.66
C THR A 25 0.91 2.01 12.49
N THR A 26 2.09 2.56 12.77
CA THR A 26 2.97 3.09 11.73
C THR A 26 4.32 2.41 11.82
N GLU A 27 4.86 2.03 10.66
CA GLU A 27 6.22 1.57 10.46
C GLU A 27 6.88 2.43 9.39
N SER A 28 8.14 2.80 9.60
CA SER A 28 8.90 3.62 8.66
C SER A 28 10.37 3.23 8.67
N GLY A 29 11.05 3.48 7.55
CA GLY A 29 12.46 3.15 7.42
C GLY A 29 13.10 3.73 6.16
N ALA A 30 14.40 3.46 6.02
CA ALA A 30 15.15 3.73 4.82
C ALA A 30 15.08 2.53 3.88
N LEU A 31 15.05 2.80 2.57
CA LEU A 31 15.10 1.78 1.52
C LEU A 31 16.55 1.50 1.13
N SER A 32 16.92 0.22 1.00
CA SER A 32 18.25 -0.18 0.55
C SER A 32 18.29 -1.62 0.03
N GLY A 33 19.10 -1.86 -0.98
CA GLY A 33 19.36 -3.20 -1.51
C GLY A 33 18.11 -3.91 -2.07
N ASN A 34 18.17 -5.23 -2.12
CA ASN A 34 17.06 -6.09 -2.58
C ASN A 34 16.09 -6.45 -1.45
N THR A 35 15.95 -5.59 -0.45
CA THR A 35 15.14 -5.89 0.73
C THR A 35 13.66 -5.78 0.41
N ASN A 36 12.90 -6.80 0.78
CA ASN A 36 11.46 -6.72 0.85
C ASN A 36 11.05 -6.10 2.19
N TYR A 37 10.15 -5.13 2.13
CA TYR A 37 9.60 -4.46 3.32
C TYR A 37 8.19 -4.96 3.53
N ASP A 38 8.02 -5.88 4.47
CA ASP A 38 6.75 -6.52 4.80
C ASP A 38 6.12 -5.82 6.00
N PHE A 39 4.99 -5.18 5.77
CA PHE A 39 4.18 -4.57 6.82
C PHE A 39 3.04 -5.51 7.21
N THR A 40 3.12 -6.10 8.40
CA THR A 40 2.07 -6.96 8.95
C THR A 40 0.92 -6.11 9.48
N LEU A 41 -0.28 -6.38 9.00
CA LEU A 41 -1.46 -5.61 9.36
C LEU A 41 -2.00 -6.02 10.74
N PRO A 42 -2.39 -5.05 11.57
CA PRO A 42 -3.13 -5.33 12.79
C PRO A 42 -4.46 -6.04 12.50
N SER A 43 -4.97 -6.77 13.47
CA SER A 43 -6.33 -7.30 13.42
C SER A 43 -7.34 -6.15 13.19
N ASN A 44 -8.43 -6.45 12.48
CA ASN A 44 -9.47 -5.46 12.16
C ASN A 44 -8.95 -4.22 11.39
N CYS A 45 -7.86 -4.37 10.64
CA CYS A 45 -7.36 -3.33 9.75
C CYS A 45 -8.35 -3.11 8.60
N PHE A 46 -8.69 -1.85 8.35
CA PHE A 46 -9.61 -1.48 7.27
C PHE A 46 -8.99 -0.50 6.26
N ARG A 47 -7.82 0.04 6.58
CA ARG A 47 -7.08 0.92 5.67
C ARG A 47 -5.58 0.83 5.95
N VAL A 48 -4.80 0.86 4.88
CA VAL A 48 -3.35 1.00 4.93
C VAL A 48 -2.94 2.11 3.97
N ASP A 49 -2.17 3.06 4.45
CA ASP A 49 -1.53 4.07 3.62
C ASP A 49 -0.03 3.83 3.57
N PHE A 50 0.54 3.94 2.38
CA PHE A 50 1.97 3.95 2.14
C PHE A 50 2.37 5.30 1.56
N VAL A 51 3.46 5.83 2.08
CA VAL A 51 4.14 7.01 1.52
C VAL A 51 5.60 6.64 1.31
N GLY A 52 6.05 6.77 0.07
CA GLY A 52 7.46 6.62 -0.30
C GLY A 52 8.02 7.95 -0.77
N HIS A 53 9.20 8.28 -0.31
CA HIS A 53 9.86 9.55 -0.58
C HIS A 53 11.28 9.36 -1.08
N ASN A 54 11.65 10.08 -2.16
CA ASN A 54 12.96 9.99 -2.80
C ASN A 54 13.37 8.55 -3.15
N ILE A 55 12.42 7.75 -3.65
CA ILE A 55 12.66 6.35 -4.01
C ILE A 55 13.49 6.31 -5.28
N SER A 56 14.59 5.57 -5.24
CA SER A 56 15.45 5.32 -6.37
C SER A 56 15.88 3.86 -6.40
N THR A 57 16.10 3.34 -7.62
CA THR A 57 16.56 1.97 -7.84
C THR A 57 17.85 1.96 -8.65
N SER A 58 18.70 0.96 -8.41
CA SER A 58 20.04 0.85 -9.02
C SER A 58 20.05 0.35 -10.46
N GLY A 59 18.89 0.09 -11.06
CA GLY A 59 18.77 -0.47 -12.40
C GLY A 59 17.38 -0.25 -12.99
N SER A 60 17.07 -0.96 -14.06
CA SER A 60 15.81 -0.83 -14.84
C SER A 60 14.59 -1.52 -14.20
N GLY A 61 14.58 -1.75 -12.91
CA GLY A 61 13.43 -2.34 -12.24
C GLY A 61 12.48 -1.32 -11.66
N THR A 62 11.30 -1.76 -11.26
CA THR A 62 10.26 -0.91 -10.71
C THR A 62 10.02 -1.17 -9.22
N PRO A 63 9.76 -0.15 -8.41
CA PRO A 63 9.13 -0.36 -7.10
C PRO A 63 7.75 -0.96 -7.29
N ALA A 64 7.45 -1.98 -6.50
CA ALA A 64 6.21 -2.73 -6.64
C ALA A 64 5.60 -3.10 -5.28
N PHE A 65 4.31 -3.38 -5.29
CA PHE A 65 3.61 -3.94 -4.14
C PHE A 65 3.15 -5.37 -4.40
N ARG A 66 3.16 -6.17 -3.35
CA ARG A 66 2.41 -7.42 -3.26
C ARG A 66 1.61 -7.44 -1.98
N LEU A 67 0.50 -8.12 -2.04
CA LEU A 67 -0.39 -8.31 -0.91
C LEU A 67 -0.24 -9.73 -0.38
N GLY A 68 -0.39 -9.89 0.91
CA GLY A 68 -0.30 -11.19 1.56
C GLY A 68 -1.56 -11.51 2.34
N THR A 69 -1.89 -12.78 2.38
CA THR A 69 -2.97 -13.38 3.17
C THR A 69 -2.39 -14.36 4.17
N THR A 70 -3.23 -15.03 4.94
CA THR A 70 -2.79 -16.15 5.80
C THR A 70 -2.15 -17.31 5.02
N ALA A 71 -2.43 -17.41 3.71
CA ALA A 71 -1.81 -18.40 2.84
C ALA A 71 -0.43 -17.98 2.30
N GLY A 72 -0.02 -16.74 2.52
CA GLY A 72 1.26 -16.19 2.06
C GLY A 72 1.11 -14.98 1.13
N ILE A 73 2.23 -14.55 0.56
CA ILE A 73 2.28 -13.44 -0.40
C ILE A 73 1.74 -13.90 -1.76
N LEU A 74 0.82 -13.12 -2.30
CA LEU A 74 0.24 -13.37 -3.62
C LEU A 74 1.25 -12.98 -4.70
N SER A 75 1.58 -13.92 -5.57
CA SER A 75 2.59 -13.76 -6.62
C SER A 75 2.14 -14.26 -7.98
N SER A 76 0.84 -14.52 -8.16
CA SER A 76 0.31 -15.01 -9.44
C SER A 76 -1.11 -14.51 -9.65
N SER A 77 -1.33 -13.84 -10.77
CA SER A 77 -2.65 -13.47 -11.32
C SER A 77 -3.64 -12.83 -10.34
N ALA A 78 -3.12 -12.16 -9.29
CA ALA A 78 -3.95 -11.65 -8.19
C ALA A 78 -4.27 -10.16 -8.30
N TYR A 79 -3.72 -9.46 -9.29
CA TYR A 79 -3.84 -8.01 -9.39
C TYR A 79 -4.52 -7.60 -10.69
N ASN A 80 -5.50 -6.73 -10.57
CA ASN A 80 -6.19 -6.11 -11.70
C ASN A 80 -6.27 -4.61 -11.44
N TRP A 81 -5.82 -3.80 -12.37
CA TRP A 81 -5.86 -2.34 -12.23
C TRP A 81 -6.13 -1.64 -13.54
N THR A 82 -6.54 -0.39 -13.42
CA THR A 82 -6.53 0.59 -14.50
C THR A 82 -5.50 1.65 -14.11
N GLU A 83 -4.64 2.02 -15.03
CA GLU A 83 -3.71 3.13 -14.86
C GLU A 83 -4.06 4.27 -15.79
N ASP A 84 -3.81 5.47 -15.30
CA ASP A 84 -3.90 6.72 -16.03
C ASP A 84 -2.48 7.29 -16.10
N GLY A 85 -1.91 7.29 -17.30
CA GLY A 85 -0.55 7.69 -17.55
C GLY A 85 -0.36 8.12 -19.00
N THR A 86 0.70 7.63 -19.66
CA THR A 86 0.94 7.89 -21.09
C THR A 86 0.07 7.03 -22.01
N ALA A 87 -0.52 5.98 -21.50
CA ALA A 87 -1.56 5.17 -22.16
C ALA A 87 -2.55 4.70 -21.08
N ASP A 88 -3.85 4.94 -21.29
CA ASP A 88 -4.90 4.40 -20.44
C ASP A 88 -4.98 2.89 -20.66
N GLU A 89 -4.42 2.10 -19.77
CA GLU A 89 -4.37 0.65 -19.90
C GLU A 89 -5.13 -0.03 -18.76
N TYR A 90 -5.81 -1.12 -19.10
CA TYR A 90 -6.37 -2.07 -18.16
C TYR A 90 -5.48 -3.31 -18.11
N GLU A 91 -4.89 -3.56 -16.95
CA GLU A 91 -4.08 -4.73 -16.68
C GLU A 91 -4.85 -5.74 -15.83
N SER A 92 -4.79 -7.00 -16.20
CA SER A 92 -5.45 -8.09 -15.48
C SER A 92 -4.53 -9.27 -15.25
N GLY A 93 -4.75 -9.98 -14.15
CA GLY A 93 -4.02 -11.21 -13.85
C GLY A 93 -2.53 -11.00 -13.62
N GLN A 94 -2.14 -9.83 -13.15
CA GLN A 94 -0.73 -9.50 -12.89
C GLN A 94 -0.22 -10.13 -11.59
N ASN A 95 1.10 -10.30 -11.51
CA ASN A 95 1.75 -10.95 -10.38
C ASN A 95 2.09 -9.99 -9.24
N GLN A 96 1.94 -8.70 -9.48
CA GLN A 96 2.26 -7.61 -8.57
C GLN A 96 1.63 -6.33 -9.07
N LEU A 97 1.69 -5.30 -8.26
CA LEU A 97 1.24 -3.95 -8.56
C LEU A 97 2.48 -3.10 -8.79
N ASP A 98 2.82 -2.87 -10.05
CA ASP A 98 3.93 -2.01 -10.43
C ASP A 98 3.55 -0.54 -10.27
N MET A 99 4.46 0.26 -9.73
CA MET A 99 4.19 1.68 -9.47
C MET A 99 4.72 2.60 -10.56
N TRP A 100 5.38 2.04 -11.57
CA TRP A 100 5.80 2.77 -12.75
C TRP A 100 5.80 1.83 -13.95
N ASP A 101 5.18 2.24 -15.03
CA ASP A 101 5.33 1.54 -16.29
C ASP A 101 6.76 1.73 -16.80
N THR A 102 7.36 0.59 -17.14
CA THR A 102 8.61 0.36 -17.84
C THR A 102 9.84 1.26 -17.58
N ASN A 103 10.90 0.59 -17.23
CA ASN A 103 12.31 1.02 -17.37
C ASN A 103 12.67 2.34 -16.67
N LEU A 104 12.64 2.31 -15.35
CA LEU A 104 13.52 3.19 -14.60
C LEU A 104 14.94 2.93 -15.08
N ASN A 105 15.39 3.72 -16.03
CA ASN A 105 16.76 3.70 -16.46
C ASN A 105 17.61 4.39 -15.41
N ALA A 106 18.38 3.59 -14.69
CA ALA A 106 19.56 3.98 -13.95
C ALA A 106 19.41 4.88 -12.72
N SER A 107 20.37 4.72 -11.87
CA SER A 107 20.73 5.55 -10.72
C SER A 107 20.44 7.04 -10.95
N GLY A 108 19.46 7.57 -10.26
CA GLY A 108 19.11 8.98 -10.31
C GLY A 108 17.64 9.29 -10.58
N ASP A 109 16.83 8.33 -10.99
CA ASP A 109 15.38 8.51 -11.05
C ASP A 109 14.80 8.40 -9.65
N VAL A 110 14.46 9.53 -9.09
CA VAL A 110 13.93 9.67 -7.75
C VAL A 110 12.43 9.95 -7.84
N GLY A 111 11.65 9.17 -7.14
CA GLY A 111 10.21 9.27 -7.18
C GLY A 111 9.54 9.38 -5.82
N GLU A 112 8.31 9.86 -5.87
CA GLU A 112 7.39 9.88 -4.75
C GLU A 112 6.27 8.90 -5.03
N ILE A 113 5.87 8.12 -4.03
CA ILE A 113 4.76 7.17 -4.13
C ILE A 113 3.79 7.41 -2.98
N TYR A 114 2.52 7.51 -3.31
CA TYR A 114 1.45 7.38 -2.35
C TYR A 114 0.54 6.23 -2.77
N MET A 115 0.27 5.30 -1.86
CA MET A 115 -0.65 4.18 -2.09
C MET A 115 -1.58 4.03 -0.90
N SER A 116 -2.86 3.83 -1.15
CA SER A 116 -3.86 3.51 -0.15
C SER A 116 -4.58 2.21 -0.49
N PHE A 117 -4.67 1.33 0.48
CA PHE A 117 -5.45 0.10 0.44
C PHE A 117 -6.63 0.27 1.38
N LEU A 118 -7.84 0.10 0.88
CA LEU A 118 -9.09 0.35 1.59
C LEU A 118 -9.95 -0.90 1.57
N MET A 119 -10.48 -1.31 2.70
CA MET A 119 -11.42 -2.41 2.82
C MET A 119 -12.86 -1.90 2.76
N SER A 120 -13.66 -2.49 1.88
CA SER A 120 -15.11 -2.33 1.91
C SER A 120 -15.69 -3.16 3.07
N SER A 121 -16.30 -2.48 4.04
CA SER A 121 -16.91 -3.14 5.20
C SER A 121 -18.10 -4.05 4.83
N ALA A 122 -18.70 -3.85 3.66
CA ALA A 122 -19.86 -4.63 3.22
C ALA A 122 -19.48 -5.97 2.59
N THR A 123 -18.27 -6.09 2.04
CA THR A 123 -17.90 -7.24 1.19
C THR A 123 -16.55 -7.84 1.56
N ASN A 124 -15.83 -7.33 2.56
CA ASN A 124 -14.42 -7.65 2.85
C ASN A 124 -13.49 -7.53 1.63
N MET A 125 -13.92 -6.75 0.65
CA MET A 125 -13.16 -6.54 -0.57
C MET A 125 -12.20 -5.38 -0.38
N TRP A 126 -10.95 -5.56 -0.75
CA TRP A 126 -9.96 -4.50 -0.74
C TRP A 126 -9.91 -3.80 -2.09
N ILE A 127 -9.75 -2.51 -2.05
CA ILE A 127 -9.52 -1.64 -3.20
C ILE A 127 -8.20 -0.95 -2.95
N TYR A 128 -7.35 -0.85 -3.95
CA TYR A 128 -6.17 -0.01 -3.86
C TYR A 128 -6.25 1.15 -4.83
N LYS A 129 -5.68 2.27 -4.40
CA LYS A 129 -5.54 3.49 -5.19
C LYS A 129 -4.22 4.14 -4.87
N GLY A 130 -3.50 4.57 -5.88
CA GLY A 130 -2.23 5.24 -5.69
C GLY A 130 -1.87 6.23 -6.77
N ILE A 131 -0.85 6.99 -6.48
CA ILE A 131 -0.16 7.87 -7.41
C ILE A 131 1.34 7.68 -7.24
N ALA A 132 2.07 7.77 -8.34
CA ALA A 132 3.53 7.82 -8.35
C ALA A 132 3.99 8.96 -9.25
N ASN A 133 5.08 9.59 -8.84
CA ASN A 133 5.70 10.68 -9.59
C ASN A 133 7.17 10.34 -9.82
N ARG A 134 7.66 10.59 -11.03
CA ARG A 134 9.08 10.50 -11.38
C ARG A 134 9.66 11.89 -11.60
N ARG A 135 10.69 12.24 -10.86
CA ARG A 135 11.30 13.57 -10.94
C ARG A 135 11.92 13.89 -12.30
N THR A 136 12.54 12.90 -12.92
CA THR A 136 13.35 13.11 -14.13
C THR A 136 12.56 13.12 -15.42
N GLN A 137 11.33 12.62 -15.42
CA GLN A 137 10.54 12.48 -16.65
C GLN A 137 9.21 13.24 -16.65
N SER A 138 8.90 14.00 -15.61
CA SER A 138 7.62 14.71 -15.48
C SER A 138 6.40 13.79 -15.69
N ALA A 139 6.59 12.49 -15.43
CA ALA A 139 5.55 11.50 -15.57
C ALA A 139 4.89 11.26 -14.22
N ASN A 140 3.57 11.34 -14.22
CA ASN A 140 2.73 10.94 -13.11
C ASN A 140 1.96 9.71 -13.53
N MET A 141 1.84 8.75 -12.64
CA MET A 141 1.01 7.58 -12.82
C MET A 141 -0.04 7.56 -11.72
N SER A 142 -1.27 7.27 -12.06
CA SER A 142 -2.30 6.94 -11.07
C SER A 142 -2.80 5.52 -11.33
N VAL A 143 -3.08 4.81 -10.26
CA VAL A 143 -3.54 3.43 -10.33
C VAL A 143 -4.73 3.23 -9.42
N ILE A 144 -5.72 2.49 -9.90
CA ILE A 144 -6.85 2.02 -9.10
C ILE A 144 -7.18 0.59 -9.48
N GLY A 145 -7.43 -0.26 -8.48
CA GLY A 145 -7.75 -1.65 -8.77
C GLY A 145 -8.25 -2.43 -7.56
N VAL A 146 -8.51 -3.70 -7.83
CA VAL A 146 -9.04 -4.65 -6.84
C VAL A 146 -8.17 -5.90 -6.89
N PRO A 147 -7.56 -6.32 -5.75
CA PRO A 147 -6.83 -7.57 -5.69
C PRO A 147 -7.80 -8.76 -5.61
N ASP A 148 -7.45 -9.87 -6.22
CA ASP A 148 -8.09 -11.16 -5.96
C ASP A 148 -7.40 -11.84 -4.77
N LEU A 149 -7.99 -11.71 -3.60
CA LEU A 149 -7.51 -12.37 -2.37
C LEU A 149 -8.02 -13.80 -2.20
N ALA A 150 -8.70 -14.36 -3.22
CA ALA A 150 -9.32 -15.69 -3.18
C ALA A 150 -10.19 -15.91 -1.91
N GLY A 151 -10.91 -14.89 -1.49
CA GLY A 151 -11.78 -14.94 -0.29
C GLY A 151 -11.06 -14.83 1.05
N ASN A 152 -9.73 -14.62 1.05
CA ASN A 152 -8.96 -14.46 2.28
C ASN A 152 -8.88 -12.99 2.71
N ASN A 153 -8.57 -12.77 3.99
CA ASN A 153 -8.29 -11.44 4.50
C ASN A 153 -6.86 -11.02 4.17
N LEU A 154 -6.68 -9.73 3.88
CA LEU A 154 -5.37 -9.12 3.76
C LEU A 154 -4.68 -9.09 5.13
N THR A 155 -3.46 -9.62 5.20
CA THR A 155 -2.66 -9.67 6.42
C THR A 155 -1.32 -8.95 6.30
N THR A 156 -0.85 -8.72 5.08
CA THR A 156 0.47 -8.14 4.82
C THR A 156 0.43 -7.28 3.57
N VAL A 157 1.11 -6.15 3.62
CA VAL A 157 1.47 -5.36 2.44
C VAL A 157 2.98 -5.39 2.30
N ARG A 158 3.48 -5.91 1.17
CA ARG A 158 4.90 -5.93 0.82
C ARG A 158 5.21 -4.82 -0.16
N PHE A 159 6.24 -4.05 0.12
CA PHE A 159 6.88 -3.13 -0.82
C PHE A 159 8.28 -3.65 -1.15
N PHE A 160 8.65 -3.69 -2.44
CA PHE A 160 9.92 -4.30 -2.85
C PHE A 160 10.41 -3.75 -4.21
N PRO A 161 11.70 -3.90 -4.50
CA PRO A 161 12.26 -3.54 -5.79
C PRO A 161 12.16 -4.73 -6.75
N PHE A 162 11.31 -4.65 -7.76
CA PHE A 162 11.16 -5.73 -8.73
C PHE A 162 12.23 -5.61 -9.84
N GLY A 163 13.02 -6.68 -10.02
CA GLY A 163 14.06 -6.74 -11.04
C GLY A 163 15.31 -5.90 -10.79
N THR A 164 15.44 -5.30 -9.60
CA THR A 164 16.52 -4.36 -9.26
C THR A 164 16.75 -4.32 -7.75
N ALA A 165 17.49 -3.31 -7.27
CA ALA A 165 17.67 -3.01 -5.85
C ALA A 165 17.32 -1.55 -5.57
N PHE A 166 16.84 -1.23 -4.37
CA PHE A 166 16.79 0.15 -3.91
C PHE A 166 18.19 0.66 -3.63
N ASP A 167 18.53 1.83 -4.15
CA ASP A 167 19.76 2.54 -3.83
C ASP A 167 19.53 3.73 -2.90
N SER A 168 18.31 4.26 -2.85
CA SER A 168 17.91 5.25 -1.86
C SER A 168 16.39 5.31 -1.68
N GLY A 169 15.97 6.04 -0.66
CA GLY A 169 14.59 6.36 -0.38
C GLY A 169 14.22 6.15 1.08
N ARG A 170 13.02 6.58 1.39
CA ARG A 170 12.37 6.34 2.69
C ARG A 170 10.93 5.95 2.47
N PHE A 171 10.38 5.21 3.41
CA PHE A 171 8.98 4.81 3.39
C PHE A 171 8.32 4.97 4.75
N SER A 172 6.99 5.04 4.70
CA SER A 172 6.13 4.90 5.87
C SER A 172 4.87 4.12 5.48
N PHE A 173 4.57 3.07 6.22
CA PHE A 173 3.27 2.42 6.24
C PHE A 173 2.47 2.90 7.44
N THR A 174 1.18 3.16 7.26
CA THR A 174 0.25 3.45 8.37
C THR A 174 -1.01 2.63 8.20
N ALA A 175 -1.26 1.72 9.14
CA ALA A 175 -2.50 0.95 9.18
C ALA A 175 -3.49 1.58 10.15
N TYR A 176 -4.75 1.64 9.73
CA TYR A 176 -5.89 2.06 10.54
C TYR A 176 -6.74 0.84 10.86
N HIS A 177 -7.02 0.63 12.13
CA HIS A 177 -7.75 -0.53 12.61
C HIS A 177 -8.69 -0.16 13.76
N THR A 178 -9.74 -0.95 13.93
CA THR A 178 -10.64 -0.81 15.10
C THR A 178 -10.03 -1.50 16.31
N ILE A 179 -10.27 -0.93 17.49
CA ILE A 179 -9.86 -1.48 18.79
C ILE A 179 -11.03 -2.26 19.42
#